data_8ff87cc0ff0b2194595569b6cc09b07f
#
_entry.id   8ff87cc0ff0b2194595569b6cc09b07f
#
_cell.length_a   1.000
_cell.length_b   1.000
_cell.length_c   1.000
_cell.angle_alpha   90.00
_cell.angle_beta   90.00
_cell.angle_gamma   90.00
#
_symmetry.space_group_name_H-M   'P 1'
#
loop_
_entity.id
_entity.type
_entity.pdbx_description
1 polymer ?
#
loop_
_entity_poly.entity_id
_entity_poly.type
_entity_poly.pdbx_seq_one_letter_code
_entity_poly.pdbx_strand_id
1 'polypeptide(L)' 'MTQTMIDVPSGWKYGFPKPLPEGTKDVMEWLLNEGYPQHEIDSCGEHFWTRQWEE' A
#
# COMPACT_ATOMS: atom_id res chain seq x y z
N MET A 1 -2.81 20.34 -7.11
CA MET A 1 -3.67 19.30 -6.49
C MET A 1 -2.79 18.34 -5.71
N THR A 2 -3.25 17.98 -4.53
CA THR A 2 -2.53 17.03 -3.70
C THR A 2 -2.95 15.61 -4.03
N GLN A 3 -2.04 14.67 -3.86
CA GLN A 3 -2.37 13.26 -3.97
C GLN A 3 -1.90 12.56 -2.70
N THR A 4 -2.60 11.50 -2.33
CA THR A 4 -2.21 10.69 -1.18
C THR A 4 -1.24 9.63 -1.65
N MET A 5 -0.08 9.58 -1.01
CA MET A 5 0.90 8.52 -1.26
C MET A 5 0.76 7.46 -0.18
N ILE A 6 1.00 6.22 -0.54
CA ILE A 6 0.95 5.11 0.40
C ILE A 6 2.20 4.26 0.30
N ASP A 7 2.72 3.86 1.43
CA ASP A 7 3.87 2.96 1.52
C ASP A 7 3.53 1.77 2.42
N VAL A 8 4.22 0.66 2.21
CA VAL A 8 3.98 -0.59 2.91
C VAL A 8 5.32 -1.25 3.25
N PRO A 9 5.34 -2.23 4.18
CA PRO A 9 6.57 -2.95 4.51
C PRO A 9 7.18 -3.60 3.28
N SER A 10 8.46 -3.39 3.06
CA SER A 10 9.19 -3.87 1.89
C SER A 10 8.61 -3.36 0.55
N GLY A 11 7.85 -2.29 0.60
CA GLY A 11 7.20 -1.75 -0.60
C GLY A 11 8.16 -1.39 -1.71
N TRP A 12 9.38 -1.01 -1.37
CA TRP A 12 10.40 -0.65 -2.36
C TRP A 12 10.65 -1.77 -3.37
N LYS A 13 10.41 -3.03 -3.00
CA LYS A 13 10.55 -4.18 -3.89
C LYS A 13 9.46 -4.22 -4.96
N TYR A 14 8.35 -3.53 -4.72
CA TYR A 14 7.16 -3.61 -5.57
C TYR A 14 6.78 -2.26 -6.17
N GLY A 15 7.68 -1.29 -6.07
CA GLY A 15 7.47 0.03 -6.64
C GLY A 15 6.74 1.03 -5.76
N PHE A 16 6.57 0.71 -4.48
CA PHE A 16 6.01 1.67 -3.53
C PHE A 16 7.10 2.64 -3.05
N PRO A 17 6.72 3.83 -2.57
CA PRO A 17 5.36 4.33 -2.42
C PRO A 17 4.70 4.65 -3.75
N LYS A 18 3.37 4.55 -3.77
CA LYS A 18 2.57 4.82 -4.96
C LYS A 18 1.43 5.78 -4.59
N PRO A 19 0.92 6.53 -5.56
CA PRO A 19 -0.26 7.35 -5.31
C PRO A 19 -1.50 6.47 -5.14
N LEU A 20 -2.24 6.71 -4.06
CA LEU A 20 -3.46 5.98 -3.77
C LEU A 20 -4.63 6.70 -4.44
N PRO A 21 -5.39 6.03 -5.31
CA PRO A 21 -6.51 6.66 -5.99
C PRO A 21 -7.59 7.11 -5.03
N GLU A 22 -8.21 8.26 -5.31
CA GLU A 22 -9.36 8.72 -4.54
C GLU A 22 -10.49 7.71 -4.66
N GLY A 23 -11.20 7.53 -3.56
CA GLY A 23 -12.34 6.61 -3.54
C GLY A 23 -11.98 5.16 -3.35
N THR A 24 -10.70 4.85 -3.10
CA THR A 24 -10.30 3.49 -2.78
C THR A 24 -10.96 3.07 -1.48
N LYS A 25 -11.82 2.06 -1.53
CA LYS A 25 -12.57 1.58 -0.38
C LYS A 25 -11.83 0.49 0.37
N ASP A 26 -11.14 -0.37 -0.36
CA ASP A 26 -10.38 -1.48 0.23
C ASP A 26 -8.93 -1.36 -0.19
N VAL A 27 -8.12 -0.82 0.71
CA VAL A 27 -6.69 -0.60 0.47
C VAL A 27 -5.97 -1.92 0.28
N MET A 28 -6.35 -2.95 1.03
CA MET A 28 -5.71 -4.26 0.93
C MET A 28 -5.92 -4.88 -0.44
N GLU A 29 -7.15 -4.81 -0.95
CA GLU A 29 -7.45 -5.30 -2.29
C GLU A 29 -6.69 -4.50 -3.34
N TRP A 30 -6.64 -3.18 -3.18
CA TRP A 30 -5.90 -2.32 -4.08
C TRP A 30 -4.42 -2.68 -4.11
N LEU A 31 -3.82 -2.95 -2.95
CA LEU A 31 -2.42 -3.35 -2.86
C LEU A 31 -2.17 -4.64 -3.65
N LEU A 32 -3.04 -5.62 -3.51
CA LEU A 32 -2.92 -6.89 -4.24
C LEU A 32 -3.00 -6.67 -5.75
N ASN A 33 -3.90 -5.80 -6.19
CA ASN A 33 -4.06 -5.46 -7.60
C ASN A 33 -2.85 -4.73 -8.16
N GLU A 34 -2.12 -4.02 -7.31
CA GLU A 34 -0.92 -3.28 -7.72
C GLU A 34 0.35 -4.13 -7.68
N GLY A 35 0.20 -5.40 -7.36
CA GLY A 35 1.33 -6.33 -7.39
C GLY A 35 1.97 -6.61 -6.04
N TYR A 36 1.43 -6.06 -4.97
CA TYR A 36 1.94 -6.34 -3.63
C TYR A 36 1.44 -7.72 -3.20
N PRO A 37 2.32 -8.68 -2.92
CA PRO A 37 1.87 -10.05 -2.74
C PRO A 37 1.23 -10.29 -1.38
N GLN A 38 0.26 -11.20 -1.37
CA GLN A 38 -0.44 -11.60 -0.15
C GLN A 38 0.51 -12.13 0.92
N HIS A 39 1.57 -12.83 0.51
CA HIS A 39 2.50 -13.40 1.49
C HIS A 39 3.23 -12.34 2.31
N GLU A 40 3.42 -11.15 1.77
CA GLU A 40 4.03 -10.06 2.53
C GLU A 40 3.07 -9.57 3.62
N ILE A 41 1.79 -9.52 3.31
CA ILE A 41 0.77 -9.16 4.28
C ILE A 41 0.70 -10.23 5.38
N ASP A 42 0.69 -11.49 4.99
CA ASP A 42 0.63 -12.61 5.91
C ASP A 42 1.85 -12.69 6.81
N SER A 43 3.03 -12.41 6.26
CA SER A 43 4.27 -12.40 7.03
C SER A 43 4.29 -11.36 8.12
N CYS A 44 3.68 -10.21 7.88
CA CYS A 44 3.57 -9.16 8.89
C CYS A 44 2.49 -9.47 9.93
N GLY A 45 1.43 -10.16 9.51
CA GLY A 45 0.33 -10.52 10.40
C GLY A 45 -0.28 -9.30 11.07
N GLU A 46 -0.35 -9.34 12.39
CA GLU A 46 -0.89 -8.23 13.19
C GLU A 46 -0.05 -6.97 13.12
N HIS A 47 1.19 -7.10 12.71
CA HIS A 47 2.13 -5.97 12.63
C HIS A 47 2.14 -5.30 11.27
N PHE A 48 1.26 -5.70 10.37
CA PHE A 48 1.17 -5.08 9.07
C PHE A 48 0.74 -3.62 9.21
N TRP A 49 1.43 -2.73 8.51
CA TRP A 49 1.18 -1.30 8.60
C TRP A 49 1.18 -0.67 7.21
N THR A 50 0.53 0.47 7.12
CA THR A 50 0.63 1.32 5.94
C THR A 50 0.94 2.73 6.42
N ARG A 51 1.70 3.48 5.62
CA ARG A 51 1.96 4.90 5.86
C ARG A 51 1.35 5.68 4.72
N GLN A 52 0.67 6.75 5.06
CA GLN A 52 0.05 7.61 4.07
C GLN A 52 0.42 9.06 4.36
N TRP A 53 0.64 9.81 3.31
CA TRP A 53 0.90 11.24 3.42
C TRP A 53 0.45 11.91 2.15
N GLU A 54 0.28 13.23 2.20
CA GLU A 54 -0.12 14.02 1.04
C GLU A 54 1.07 14.75 0.44
N GLU A 55 1.09 14.77 -0.88
CA GLU A 55 2.08 15.52 -1.64
C GLU A 55 1.45 16.58 -2.51
#